data_a15286d6d158ab0a2616c98a10ebee2a
#
_entry.id   a15286d6d158ab0a2616c98a10ebee2a
#
_cell.length_a   1.000
_cell.length_b   1.000
_cell.length_c   1.000
_cell.angle_alpha   90.00
_cell.angle_beta   90.00
_cell.angle_gamma   90.00
#
_symmetry.space_group_name_H-M   'P 1'
#
loop_
_entity.id
_entity.type
_entity.pdbx_description
1 polymer ?
#
loop_
_entity_poly.entity_id
_entity_poly.type
_entity_poly.pdbx_seq_one_letter_code
_entity_poly.pdbx_strand_id
1 'polypeptide(L)'
;MRRFVLLLLAPLAAILPAVPSGAAPEPVPGTTEHRLTFGGLDRSYRLVIPPRLPKGRVPVVVVLHGGFGTAAGALEQGGWVEAAARGHFVVVAPEGTTRSWNAGVCCGPPVRRGVDDVGFVLAVLDEVERDLPVDRGRVFATGISNGGMLAYRLACDASDRFAAIAPVSATLVTDGCRPTVPVSVLHIHGLVDGNVPFDGGLPTKSFQPNPPVYRPVRDSLEVFVRTDGCDPDPRVRTRGVVTTERWRDCTGRSAVELITIADGGHSWPGGQQMAKVLDPPSSALDATAAIVDFFAAHPRRA
;
A
#
# COMPACT_ATOMS: atom_id res chain seq x y z
N MET A 1 -3.30 -78.83 -44.86
CA MET A 1 -3.04 -78.25 -43.52
C MET A 1 -2.17 -77.00 -43.65
N ARG A 2 -2.78 -75.82 -43.62
CA ARG A 2 -2.05 -74.51 -43.71
C ARG A 2 -1.87 -73.99 -42.29
N ARG A 3 -0.62 -73.81 -41.85
CA ARG A 3 -0.27 -73.20 -40.57
C ARG A 3 -0.24 -71.70 -40.75
N PHE A 4 -1.12 -70.97 -40.02
CA PHE A 4 -1.06 -69.54 -39.88
C PHE A 4 -0.06 -69.19 -38.74
N VAL A 5 0.96 -68.40 -39.07
CA VAL A 5 1.88 -67.79 -38.09
C VAL A 5 1.31 -66.42 -37.75
N LEU A 6 0.91 -66.23 -36.48
CA LEU A 6 0.48 -64.92 -35.91
C LEU A 6 1.72 -64.15 -35.46
N LEU A 7 2.06 -63.09 -36.18
CA LEU A 7 3.08 -62.12 -35.69
C LEU A 7 2.43 -61.17 -34.70
N LEU A 8 2.86 -61.24 -33.44
CA LEU A 8 2.54 -60.25 -32.39
C LEU A 8 3.46 -59.05 -32.58
N LEU A 9 2.92 -57.93 -33.02
CA LEU A 9 3.57 -56.61 -32.99
C LEU A 9 3.41 -55.99 -31.58
N ALA A 10 4.51 -55.88 -30.82
CA ALA A 10 4.54 -55.14 -29.58
C ALA A 10 4.61 -53.62 -29.87
N PRO A 11 3.84 -52.78 -29.18
CA PRO A 11 3.94 -51.35 -29.36
C PRO A 11 5.22 -50.80 -28.73
N LEU A 12 6.03 -50.13 -29.52
CA LEU A 12 7.21 -49.39 -29.08
C LEU A 12 6.72 -48.10 -28.36
N ALA A 13 6.76 -48.08 -27.04
CA ALA A 13 6.47 -46.85 -26.28
C ALA A 13 7.66 -45.86 -26.44
N ALA A 14 7.43 -44.80 -27.17
CA ALA A 14 8.39 -43.72 -27.29
C ALA A 14 8.47 -42.98 -25.93
N ILE A 15 9.60 -43.11 -25.25
CA ILE A 15 9.95 -42.31 -24.06
C ILE A 15 10.33 -40.91 -24.54
N LEU A 16 9.42 -39.95 -24.42
CA LEU A 16 9.74 -38.55 -24.62
C LEU A 16 10.67 -38.09 -23.50
N PRO A 17 11.81 -37.41 -23.79
CA PRO A 17 12.64 -36.85 -22.74
C PRO A 17 11.87 -35.78 -21.99
N ALA A 18 11.87 -35.84 -20.64
CA ALA A 18 11.34 -34.78 -19.78
C ALA A 18 12.11 -33.50 -20.07
N VAL A 19 11.43 -32.47 -20.52
CA VAL A 19 11.98 -31.10 -20.62
C VAL A 19 12.30 -30.65 -19.19
N PRO A 20 13.55 -30.27 -18.87
CA PRO A 20 13.85 -29.76 -17.55
C PRO A 20 13.00 -28.51 -17.31
N SER A 21 12.24 -28.50 -16.22
CA SER A 21 11.51 -27.33 -15.74
C SER A 21 12.54 -26.23 -15.50
N GLY A 22 12.63 -25.24 -16.41
CA GLY A 22 13.52 -24.11 -16.25
C GLY A 22 13.18 -23.40 -14.94
N ALA A 23 14.17 -23.19 -14.10
CA ALA A 23 14.02 -22.32 -12.94
C ALA A 23 13.51 -20.95 -13.43
N ALA A 24 12.54 -20.38 -12.73
CA ALA A 24 12.09 -19.01 -13.03
C ALA A 24 13.32 -18.07 -13.06
N PRO A 25 13.40 -17.14 -14.00
CA PRO A 25 14.53 -16.22 -14.07
C PRO A 25 14.66 -15.46 -12.75
N GLU A 26 15.90 -15.29 -12.28
CA GLU A 26 16.14 -14.53 -11.07
C GLU A 26 15.65 -13.07 -11.24
N PRO A 27 15.00 -12.47 -10.21
CA PRO A 27 14.51 -11.11 -10.30
C PRO A 27 15.68 -10.13 -10.50
N VAL A 28 15.56 -9.27 -11.51
CA VAL A 28 16.58 -8.27 -11.84
C VAL A 28 16.43 -7.07 -10.91
N PRO A 29 17.47 -6.71 -10.12
CA PRO A 29 17.42 -5.54 -9.25
C PRO A 29 17.22 -4.23 -10.04
N GLY A 30 16.48 -3.28 -9.44
CA GLY A 30 16.25 -1.97 -10.03
C GLY A 30 14.79 -1.56 -10.02
N THR A 31 14.49 -0.47 -10.72
CA THR A 31 13.13 0.03 -10.91
C THR A 31 12.70 -0.20 -12.35
N THR A 32 11.62 -0.94 -12.53
CA THR A 32 11.03 -1.25 -13.86
C THR A 32 9.59 -0.76 -13.94
N GLU A 33 9.13 -0.40 -15.14
CA GLU A 33 7.72 -0.08 -15.41
C GLU A 33 7.05 -1.29 -16.06
N HIS A 34 5.88 -1.63 -15.55
CA HIS A 34 5.03 -2.72 -16.01
C HIS A 34 3.68 -2.18 -16.43
N ARG A 35 2.99 -2.90 -17.31
CA ARG A 35 1.67 -2.55 -17.82
C ARG A 35 0.76 -3.76 -17.80
N LEU A 36 -0.49 -3.53 -17.43
CA LEU A 36 -1.56 -4.54 -17.53
C LEU A 36 -2.87 -3.87 -17.91
N THR A 37 -3.75 -4.60 -18.58
CA THR A 37 -5.12 -4.16 -18.82
C THR A 37 -6.00 -4.60 -17.66
N PHE A 38 -6.66 -3.66 -16.99
CA PHE A 38 -7.58 -3.93 -15.90
C PHE A 38 -8.84 -3.08 -16.01
N GLY A 39 -10.02 -3.71 -15.90
CA GLY A 39 -11.30 -3.02 -16.04
C GLY A 39 -11.49 -2.32 -17.39
N GLY A 40 -10.87 -2.83 -18.47
CA GLY A 40 -10.88 -2.22 -19.80
C GLY A 40 -9.99 -0.98 -19.95
N LEU A 41 -9.13 -0.70 -18.96
CA LEU A 41 -8.16 0.40 -18.97
C LEU A 41 -6.73 -0.14 -19.06
N ASP A 42 -5.89 0.53 -19.84
CA ASP A 42 -4.44 0.30 -19.79
C ASP A 42 -3.88 1.00 -18.56
N ARG A 43 -3.34 0.21 -17.65
CA ARG A 43 -2.78 0.65 -16.37
C ARG A 43 -1.29 0.30 -16.32
N SER A 44 -0.58 1.05 -15.48
CA SER A 44 0.84 0.76 -15.24
C SER A 44 1.17 0.81 -13.76
N TYR A 45 2.31 0.21 -13.41
CA TYR A 45 2.92 0.31 -12.10
C TYR A 45 4.43 0.26 -12.21
N ARG A 46 5.13 0.78 -11.21
CA ARG A 46 6.56 0.63 -11.05
C ARG A 46 6.86 -0.44 -10.01
N LEU A 47 7.77 -1.34 -10.36
CA LEU A 47 8.28 -2.38 -9.49
C LEU A 47 9.72 -2.05 -9.11
N VAL A 48 10.00 -1.96 -7.82
CA VAL A 48 11.35 -1.76 -7.28
C VAL A 48 11.81 -3.05 -6.63
N ILE A 49 12.83 -3.67 -7.21
CA ILE A 49 13.48 -4.86 -6.66
C ILE A 49 14.82 -4.41 -6.07
N PRO A 50 15.05 -4.55 -4.75
CA PRO A 50 16.30 -4.14 -4.13
C PRO A 50 17.46 -5.02 -4.60
N PRO A 51 18.73 -4.52 -4.52
CA PRO A 51 19.91 -5.28 -4.94
C PRO A 51 20.11 -6.61 -4.20
N ARG A 52 19.51 -6.74 -3.01
CA ARG A 52 19.53 -7.96 -2.21
C ARG A 52 18.13 -8.23 -1.67
N LEU A 53 17.56 -9.36 -2.05
CA LEU A 53 16.35 -9.90 -1.43
C LEU A 53 16.71 -10.85 -0.29
N PRO A 54 15.85 -10.98 0.73
CA PRO A 54 16.03 -12.00 1.76
C PRO A 54 15.93 -13.40 1.14
N LYS A 55 16.60 -14.38 1.74
CA LYS A 55 16.38 -15.78 1.38
C LYS A 55 14.95 -16.16 1.75
N GLY A 56 14.19 -16.71 0.81
CA GLY A 56 12.81 -17.14 1.01
C GLY A 56 11.79 -16.10 0.59
N ARG A 57 10.70 -15.95 1.37
CA ARG A 57 9.60 -15.06 1.02
C ARG A 57 9.90 -13.60 1.34
N VAL A 58 9.53 -12.70 0.41
CA VAL A 58 9.86 -11.27 0.45
C VAL A 58 8.67 -10.43 0.86
N PRO A 59 8.86 -9.38 1.70
CA PRO A 59 7.82 -8.40 1.98
C PRO A 59 7.57 -7.51 0.77
N VAL A 60 6.32 -7.02 0.66
CA VAL A 60 5.91 -6.08 -0.39
C VAL A 60 5.26 -4.86 0.24
N VAL A 61 5.67 -3.67 -0.22
CA VAL A 61 5.05 -2.40 0.16
C VAL A 61 4.43 -1.75 -1.08
N VAL A 62 3.12 -1.56 -1.06
CA VAL A 62 2.39 -0.77 -2.07
C VAL A 62 2.49 0.69 -1.68
N VAL A 63 3.04 1.53 -2.58
CA VAL A 63 3.22 2.99 -2.38
C VAL A 63 2.31 3.76 -3.33
N LEU A 64 1.34 4.48 -2.77
CA LEU A 64 0.27 5.16 -3.50
C LEU A 64 0.52 6.66 -3.54
N HIS A 65 0.61 7.24 -4.74
CA HIS A 65 0.80 8.69 -4.91
C HIS A 65 -0.45 9.48 -4.49
N GLY A 66 -0.27 10.73 -4.09
CA GLY A 66 -1.35 11.67 -3.85
C GLY A 66 -2.04 12.14 -5.13
N GLY A 67 -3.13 12.88 -4.99
CA GLY A 67 -3.78 13.53 -6.12
C GLY A 67 -2.81 14.39 -6.92
N PHE A 68 -2.93 14.36 -8.27
CA PHE A 68 -2.01 14.99 -9.23
C PHE A 68 -0.56 14.45 -9.21
N GLY A 69 -0.28 13.43 -8.37
CA GLY A 69 1.00 12.74 -8.30
C GLY A 69 1.19 11.69 -9.41
N THR A 70 2.30 10.98 -9.33
CA THR A 70 2.64 9.84 -10.18
C THR A 70 3.31 8.76 -9.35
N ALA A 71 3.35 7.52 -9.86
CA ALA A 71 4.09 6.43 -9.23
C ALA A 71 5.57 6.77 -9.01
N ALA A 72 6.22 7.39 -10.03
CA ALA A 72 7.60 7.84 -9.92
C ALA A 72 7.78 8.90 -8.82
N GLY A 73 6.88 9.89 -8.79
CA GLY A 73 6.92 10.95 -7.79
C GLY A 73 6.72 10.44 -6.36
N ALA A 74 5.85 9.43 -6.16
CA ALA A 74 5.69 8.82 -4.83
C ALA A 74 6.95 8.10 -4.37
N LEU A 75 7.63 7.38 -5.27
CA LEU A 75 8.89 6.72 -4.97
C LEU A 75 9.97 7.74 -4.56
N GLU A 76 10.08 8.83 -5.30
CA GLU A 76 11.04 9.92 -5.03
C GLU A 76 10.70 10.66 -3.74
N GLN A 77 9.44 11.07 -3.55
CA GLN A 77 8.97 11.83 -2.39
C GLN A 77 9.33 11.17 -1.06
N GLY A 78 9.14 9.86 -0.96
CA GLY A 78 9.42 9.10 0.26
C GLY A 78 10.80 8.42 0.29
N GLY A 79 11.63 8.53 -0.76
CA GLY A 79 12.92 7.82 -0.83
C GLY A 79 12.75 6.29 -0.78
N TRP A 80 11.71 5.78 -1.43
CA TRP A 80 11.31 4.38 -1.30
C TRP A 80 12.26 3.39 -1.96
N VAL A 81 13.04 3.82 -2.97
CA VAL A 81 14.07 2.97 -3.60
C VAL A 81 15.19 2.66 -2.61
N GLU A 82 15.67 3.68 -1.90
CA GLU A 82 16.68 3.56 -0.87
C GLU A 82 16.16 2.82 0.36
N ALA A 83 14.90 3.07 0.75
CA ALA A 83 14.25 2.35 1.84
C ALA A 83 14.13 0.85 1.54
N ALA A 84 13.73 0.47 0.31
CA ALA A 84 13.67 -0.90 -0.16
C ALA A 84 15.04 -1.59 -0.11
N ALA A 85 16.09 -0.87 -0.55
CA ALA A 85 17.46 -1.38 -0.53
C ALA A 85 17.98 -1.64 0.90
N ARG A 86 17.65 -0.75 1.85
CA ARG A 86 18.04 -0.92 3.26
C ARG A 86 17.24 -2.00 3.97
N GLY A 87 15.92 -2.05 3.70
CA GLY A 87 14.98 -2.96 4.39
C GLY A 87 14.78 -4.31 3.70
N HIS A 88 15.38 -4.52 2.52
CA HIS A 88 15.29 -5.76 1.74
C HIS A 88 13.85 -6.20 1.44
N PHE A 89 12.99 -5.26 1.04
CA PHE A 89 11.62 -5.50 0.60
C PHE A 89 11.38 -4.98 -0.82
N VAL A 90 10.37 -5.50 -1.47
CA VAL A 90 9.93 -5.07 -2.80
C VAL A 90 8.97 -3.90 -2.64
N VAL A 91 9.07 -2.90 -3.51
CA VAL A 91 8.09 -1.82 -3.60
C VAL A 91 7.31 -1.91 -4.90
N VAL A 92 6.00 -1.76 -4.78
CA VAL A 92 5.08 -1.65 -5.89
C VAL A 92 4.44 -0.27 -5.85
N ALA A 93 4.63 0.53 -6.89
CA ALA A 93 4.03 1.85 -7.00
C ALA A 93 3.09 1.88 -8.22
N PRO A 94 1.78 1.66 -8.02
CA PRO A 94 0.79 1.73 -9.10
C PRO A 94 0.58 3.17 -9.57
N GLU A 95 0.13 3.34 -10.82
CA GLU A 95 -0.23 4.64 -11.42
C GLU A 95 -1.74 4.82 -11.41
N GLY A 96 -2.22 5.91 -10.77
CA GLY A 96 -3.62 6.26 -10.70
C GLY A 96 -4.17 6.81 -12.02
N THR A 97 -5.38 6.42 -12.38
CA THR A 97 -6.07 6.96 -13.57
C THR A 97 -6.23 8.47 -13.44
N THR A 98 -5.78 9.22 -14.44
CA THR A 98 -5.78 10.70 -14.41
C THR A 98 -5.05 11.28 -13.18
N ARG A 99 -3.98 10.59 -12.72
CA ARG A 99 -3.16 10.99 -11.58
C ARG A 99 -3.95 11.11 -10.27
N SER A 100 -4.92 10.22 -10.07
CA SER A 100 -5.81 10.22 -8.92
C SER A 100 -6.41 8.83 -8.71
N TRP A 101 -7.02 8.59 -7.56
CA TRP A 101 -7.60 7.33 -7.13
C TRP A 101 -9.07 7.48 -6.76
N ASN A 102 -9.87 6.48 -7.03
CA ASN A 102 -11.18 6.30 -6.43
C ASN A 102 -11.01 5.69 -5.02
N ALA A 103 -10.92 6.55 -4.02
CA ALA A 103 -10.82 6.13 -2.62
C ALA A 103 -12.17 6.10 -1.88
N GLY A 104 -13.29 6.18 -2.59
CA GLY A 104 -14.64 6.32 -2.05
C GLY A 104 -15.27 7.63 -2.48
N VAL A 105 -15.56 8.55 -1.56
CA VAL A 105 -16.10 9.88 -1.91
C VAL A 105 -15.04 10.84 -2.46
N CYS A 106 -13.76 10.48 -2.43
CA CYS A 106 -12.62 11.24 -2.99
C CYS A 106 -11.75 10.31 -3.88
N CYS A 107 -11.13 10.72 -4.99
CA CYS A 107 -11.13 12.07 -5.52
C CYS A 107 -11.20 12.06 -7.06
N GLY A 108 -11.86 13.06 -7.59
CA GLY A 108 -11.74 13.46 -8.99
C GLY A 108 -12.37 12.53 -10.02
N PRO A 109 -11.80 12.46 -11.24
CA PRO A 109 -12.38 11.69 -12.34
C PRO A 109 -12.54 10.18 -12.06
N PRO A 110 -11.62 9.51 -11.33
CA PRO A 110 -11.79 8.07 -11.03
C PRO A 110 -13.05 7.78 -10.23
N VAL A 111 -13.40 8.62 -9.25
CA VAL A 111 -14.66 8.48 -8.47
C VAL A 111 -15.87 8.62 -9.38
N ARG A 112 -15.92 9.69 -10.20
CA ARG A 112 -17.07 9.94 -11.11
C ARG A 112 -17.27 8.84 -12.14
N ARG A 113 -16.21 8.13 -12.52
CA ARG A 113 -16.24 7.02 -13.49
C ARG A 113 -16.38 5.66 -12.85
N GLY A 114 -16.42 5.59 -11.52
CA GLY A 114 -16.49 4.31 -10.79
C GLY A 114 -15.27 3.40 -11.05
N VAL A 115 -14.07 3.98 -11.24
CA VAL A 115 -12.86 3.18 -11.50
C VAL A 115 -12.60 2.25 -10.32
N ASP A 116 -12.38 0.98 -10.59
CA ASP A 116 -12.04 -0.01 -9.57
C ASP A 116 -10.51 0.01 -9.30
N ASP A 117 -10.08 0.97 -8.49
CA ASP A 117 -8.67 1.09 -8.11
C ASP A 117 -8.26 0.07 -7.04
N VAL A 118 -9.18 -0.43 -6.23
CA VAL A 118 -8.92 -1.55 -5.30
C VAL A 118 -8.59 -2.80 -6.09
N GLY A 119 -9.48 -3.21 -7.01
CA GLY A 119 -9.24 -4.37 -7.86
C GLY A 119 -7.97 -4.25 -8.70
N PHE A 120 -7.65 -3.05 -9.19
CA PHE A 120 -6.39 -2.81 -9.89
C PHE A 120 -5.15 -3.07 -9.02
N VAL A 121 -5.12 -2.53 -7.80
CA VAL A 121 -3.99 -2.77 -6.87
C VAL A 121 -3.86 -4.26 -6.55
N LEU A 122 -4.98 -4.96 -6.36
CA LEU A 122 -4.97 -6.41 -6.13
C LEU A 122 -4.46 -7.18 -7.34
N ALA A 123 -4.86 -6.80 -8.57
CA ALA A 123 -4.35 -7.42 -9.78
C ALA A 123 -2.83 -7.22 -9.95
N VAL A 124 -2.31 -6.04 -9.59
CA VAL A 124 -0.86 -5.78 -9.56
C VAL A 124 -0.17 -6.68 -8.55
N LEU A 125 -0.71 -6.82 -7.33
CA LEU A 125 -0.16 -7.73 -6.32
C LEU A 125 -0.17 -9.18 -6.79
N ASP A 126 -1.26 -9.64 -7.45
CA ASP A 126 -1.34 -11.00 -7.99
C ASP A 126 -0.30 -11.24 -9.10
N GLU A 127 0.02 -10.21 -9.91
CA GLU A 127 1.09 -10.27 -10.90
C GLU A 127 2.47 -10.40 -10.22
N VAL A 128 2.74 -9.57 -9.22
CA VAL A 128 3.99 -9.63 -8.46
C VAL A 128 4.15 -10.95 -7.69
N GLU A 129 3.07 -11.51 -7.14
CA GLU A 129 3.07 -12.80 -6.45
C GLU A 129 3.32 -14.00 -7.38
N ARG A 130 3.05 -13.88 -8.68
CA ARG A 130 3.40 -14.91 -9.68
C ARG A 130 4.89 -14.95 -9.99
N ASP A 131 5.51 -13.75 -9.98
CA ASP A 131 6.89 -13.58 -10.42
C ASP A 131 7.89 -13.63 -9.26
N LEU A 132 7.44 -13.35 -8.03
CA LEU A 132 8.27 -13.27 -6.83
C LEU A 132 7.69 -14.12 -5.69
N PRO A 133 8.53 -14.71 -4.84
CA PRO A 133 8.08 -15.47 -3.67
C PRO A 133 7.60 -14.53 -2.55
N VAL A 134 6.46 -13.86 -2.75
CA VAL A 134 5.92 -12.88 -1.80
C VAL A 134 5.49 -13.54 -0.49
N ASP A 135 5.80 -12.89 0.62
CA ASP A 135 5.26 -13.21 1.93
C ASP A 135 3.89 -12.54 2.11
N ARG A 136 2.82 -13.29 1.95
CA ARG A 136 1.45 -12.77 2.10
C ARG A 136 1.12 -12.26 3.50
N GLY A 137 1.90 -12.66 4.51
CA GLY A 137 1.82 -12.10 5.86
C GLY A 137 2.54 -10.75 5.99
N ARG A 138 3.29 -10.32 4.98
CA ARG A 138 4.06 -9.06 4.95
C ARG A 138 3.78 -8.27 3.68
N VAL A 139 2.50 -8.07 3.34
CA VAL A 139 2.03 -7.15 2.31
C VAL A 139 1.44 -5.94 2.99
N PHE A 140 1.90 -4.76 2.61
CA PHE A 140 1.60 -3.50 3.26
C PHE A 140 1.21 -2.44 2.23
N ALA A 141 0.46 -1.41 2.65
CA ALA A 141 0.15 -0.28 1.80
C ALA A 141 0.37 1.05 2.51
N THR A 142 0.88 2.02 1.80
CA THR A 142 1.05 3.39 2.26
C THR A 142 0.79 4.38 1.12
N GLY A 143 0.60 5.63 1.47
CA GLY A 143 0.43 6.71 0.51
C GLY A 143 0.08 8.02 1.20
N ILE A 144 0.19 9.11 0.45
CA ILE A 144 -0.14 10.45 0.93
C ILE A 144 -1.49 10.90 0.36
N SER A 145 -2.25 11.69 1.14
CA SER A 145 -3.45 12.36 0.64
C SER A 145 -4.43 11.36 0.01
N ASN A 146 -4.85 11.56 -1.23
CA ASN A 146 -5.71 10.63 -1.98
C ASN A 146 -5.14 9.19 -2.04
N GLY A 147 -3.81 9.00 -2.10
CA GLY A 147 -3.17 7.68 -1.99
C GLY A 147 -3.30 7.08 -0.59
N GLY A 148 -3.19 7.90 0.46
CA GLY A 148 -3.45 7.47 1.85
C GLY A 148 -4.93 7.11 2.08
N MET A 149 -5.85 7.84 1.43
CA MET A 149 -7.27 7.50 1.43
C MET A 149 -7.54 6.16 0.73
N LEU A 150 -6.83 5.87 -0.38
CA LEU A 150 -6.91 4.54 -1.01
C LEU A 150 -6.30 3.45 -0.12
N ALA A 151 -5.22 3.73 0.63
CA ALA A 151 -4.67 2.76 1.59
C ALA A 151 -5.70 2.40 2.67
N TYR A 152 -6.47 3.36 3.18
CA TYR A 152 -7.60 3.07 4.06
C TYR A 152 -8.65 2.19 3.37
N ARG A 153 -9.02 2.52 2.14
CA ARG A 153 -10.00 1.73 1.38
C ARG A 153 -9.54 0.30 1.15
N LEU A 154 -8.25 0.08 0.85
CA LEU A 154 -7.67 -1.26 0.75
C LEU A 154 -7.80 -2.05 2.05
N ALA A 155 -7.58 -1.40 3.20
CA ALA A 155 -7.79 -2.04 4.50
C ALA A 155 -9.27 -2.36 4.79
N CYS A 156 -10.22 -1.59 4.23
CA CYS A 156 -11.65 -1.85 4.37
C CYS A 156 -12.13 -2.99 3.45
N ASP A 157 -11.76 -2.91 2.16
CA ASP A 157 -12.35 -3.73 1.10
C ASP A 157 -11.56 -5.03 0.84
N ALA A 158 -10.27 -5.07 1.27
CA ALA A 158 -9.34 -6.19 1.04
C ALA A 158 -8.44 -6.43 2.26
N SER A 159 -9.02 -6.38 3.47
CA SER A 159 -8.29 -6.52 4.73
C SER A 159 -7.46 -7.81 4.82
N ASP A 160 -7.88 -8.89 4.16
CA ASP A 160 -7.17 -10.17 4.11
C ASP A 160 -5.87 -10.13 3.28
N ARG A 161 -5.70 -9.10 2.44
CA ARG A 161 -4.51 -8.95 1.59
C ARG A 161 -3.42 -8.08 2.24
N PHE A 162 -3.74 -7.26 3.24
CA PHE A 162 -2.80 -6.30 3.84
C PHE A 162 -2.62 -6.54 5.33
N ALA A 163 -1.38 -6.78 5.77
CA ALA A 163 -1.03 -6.94 7.18
C ALA A 163 -1.10 -5.61 7.93
N ALA A 164 -0.66 -4.52 7.29
CA ALA A 164 -0.75 -3.17 7.83
C ALA A 164 -0.86 -2.13 6.73
N ILE A 165 -1.38 -0.95 7.11
CA ILE A 165 -1.40 0.24 6.28
C ILE A 165 -0.76 1.43 7.00
N ALA A 166 -0.22 2.39 6.23
CA ALA A 166 0.34 3.61 6.78
C ALA A 166 -0.09 4.85 5.96
N PRO A 167 -1.32 5.35 6.12
CA PRO A 167 -1.76 6.57 5.46
C PRO A 167 -1.09 7.82 6.04
N VAL A 168 -0.67 8.74 5.16
CA VAL A 168 -0.05 10.03 5.51
C VAL A 168 -0.93 11.18 5.01
N SER A 169 -1.21 12.19 5.87
CA SER A 169 -2.01 13.37 5.50
C SER A 169 -3.31 13.00 4.77
N ALA A 170 -4.07 12.07 5.33
CA ALA A 170 -5.25 11.47 4.73
C ALA A 170 -6.37 11.28 5.78
N THR A 171 -7.52 10.86 5.34
CA THR A 171 -8.62 10.41 6.21
C THR A 171 -9.39 9.29 5.53
N LEU A 172 -10.15 8.51 6.27
CA LEU A 172 -11.03 7.47 5.74
C LEU A 172 -12.24 8.12 5.05
N VAL A 173 -12.34 7.96 3.74
CA VAL A 173 -13.41 8.51 2.90
C VAL A 173 -14.30 7.43 2.27
N THR A 174 -14.17 6.19 2.75
CA THR A 174 -15.01 5.06 2.36
C THR A 174 -16.10 4.88 3.38
N ASP A 175 -17.35 4.82 2.92
CA ASP A 175 -18.50 4.51 3.79
C ASP A 175 -18.56 3.03 4.11
N GLY A 176 -19.05 2.70 5.31
CA GLY A 176 -19.32 1.32 5.71
C GLY A 176 -18.05 0.46 5.85
N CYS A 177 -16.89 1.05 6.08
CA CYS A 177 -15.62 0.33 6.30
C CYS A 177 -15.77 -0.72 7.41
N ARG A 178 -15.57 -1.99 7.06
CA ARG A 178 -15.65 -3.14 7.98
C ARG A 178 -14.61 -4.18 7.59
N PRO A 179 -13.36 -4.02 8.01
CA PRO A 179 -12.34 -5.04 7.83
C PRO A 179 -12.82 -6.40 8.34
N THR A 180 -12.62 -7.45 7.56
CA THR A 180 -13.00 -8.82 7.95
C THR A 180 -11.97 -9.50 8.82
N VAL A 181 -10.73 -8.99 8.80
CA VAL A 181 -9.62 -9.40 9.66
C VAL A 181 -8.87 -8.15 10.15
N PRO A 182 -8.22 -8.21 11.33
CA PRO A 182 -7.46 -7.09 11.86
C PRO A 182 -6.37 -6.61 10.89
N VAL A 183 -6.24 -5.28 10.76
CA VAL A 183 -5.22 -4.62 9.95
C VAL A 183 -4.53 -3.57 10.81
N SER A 184 -3.21 -3.69 10.99
CA SER A 184 -2.48 -2.67 11.75
C SER A 184 -2.46 -1.33 11.00
N VAL A 185 -2.62 -0.22 11.73
CA VAL A 185 -2.68 1.12 11.14
C VAL A 185 -1.69 2.04 11.81
N LEU A 186 -0.77 2.63 11.04
CA LEU A 186 0.01 3.79 11.45
C LEU A 186 -0.46 5.01 10.66
N HIS A 187 -1.07 5.99 11.33
CA HIS A 187 -1.44 7.24 10.68
C HIS A 187 -0.46 8.36 11.03
N ILE A 188 0.00 9.11 10.02
CA ILE A 188 0.90 10.26 10.19
C ILE A 188 0.22 11.52 9.65
N HIS A 189 0.14 12.62 10.47
CA HIS A 189 -0.58 13.82 10.07
C HIS A 189 0.03 15.09 10.65
N GLY A 190 0.05 16.14 9.86
CA GLY A 190 0.38 17.49 10.32
C GLY A 190 -0.86 18.23 10.85
N LEU A 191 -0.79 18.84 12.05
CA LEU A 191 -1.96 19.49 12.65
C LEU A 191 -2.37 20.79 11.96
N VAL A 192 -1.49 21.37 11.09
CA VAL A 192 -1.83 22.57 10.30
C VAL A 192 -2.09 22.22 8.82
N ASP A 193 -2.43 20.95 8.52
CA ASP A 193 -2.80 20.50 7.20
C ASP A 193 -4.09 21.18 6.72
N GLY A 194 -3.94 22.10 5.77
CA GLY A 194 -5.09 22.82 5.19
C GLY A 194 -5.79 22.09 4.03
N ASN A 195 -5.21 21.01 3.50
CA ASN A 195 -5.77 20.25 2.38
C ASN A 195 -6.64 19.08 2.86
N VAL A 196 -6.22 18.41 3.93
CA VAL A 196 -6.98 17.36 4.62
C VAL A 196 -6.95 17.70 6.10
N PRO A 197 -7.90 18.51 6.62
CA PRO A 197 -7.88 18.98 8.01
C PRO A 197 -7.90 17.80 8.99
N PHE A 198 -7.01 17.84 9.99
CA PHE A 198 -6.92 16.81 11.03
C PHE A 198 -8.25 16.60 11.78
N ASP A 199 -8.92 17.71 12.13
CA ASP A 199 -10.20 17.70 12.83
C ASP A 199 -11.40 17.56 11.88
N GLY A 200 -11.13 17.26 10.60
CA GLY A 200 -12.17 17.11 9.58
C GLY A 200 -12.74 18.44 9.10
N GLY A 201 -13.87 18.35 8.41
CA GLY A 201 -14.55 19.54 7.86
C GLY A 201 -14.12 19.88 6.43
N LEU A 202 -14.39 21.10 6.00
CA LEU A 202 -13.98 21.60 4.70
C LEU A 202 -12.51 22.02 4.72
N PRO A 203 -11.72 21.68 3.70
CA PRO A 203 -10.33 22.11 3.61
C PRO A 203 -10.23 23.65 3.45
N THR A 204 -9.24 24.25 4.07
CA THR A 204 -8.90 25.67 3.92
C THR A 204 -8.04 25.91 2.67
N LYS A 205 -7.35 24.88 2.20
CA LYS A 205 -6.62 24.84 0.92
C LYS A 205 -7.16 23.68 0.11
N SER A 206 -7.52 23.89 -1.15
CA SER A 206 -7.98 22.82 -2.03
C SER A 206 -7.60 23.06 -3.47
N PHE A 207 -7.12 22.01 -4.13
CA PHE A 207 -6.93 21.98 -5.57
C PHE A 207 -8.21 21.56 -6.34
N GLN A 208 -9.29 21.22 -5.60
CA GLN A 208 -10.57 20.80 -6.16
C GLN A 208 -11.60 21.94 -6.01
N PRO A 209 -12.40 22.22 -7.04
CA PRO A 209 -13.44 23.26 -6.97
C PRO A 209 -14.50 23.01 -5.87
N ASN A 210 -14.86 21.74 -5.66
CA ASN A 210 -15.84 21.31 -4.66
C ASN A 210 -15.23 20.15 -3.84
N PRO A 211 -14.40 20.47 -2.85
CA PRO A 211 -13.80 19.43 -2.01
C PRO A 211 -14.87 18.78 -1.13
N PRO A 212 -14.70 17.50 -0.79
CA PRO A 212 -15.59 16.86 0.18
C PRO A 212 -15.42 17.45 1.58
N VAL A 213 -16.43 17.28 2.42
CA VAL A 213 -16.29 17.45 3.86
C VAL A 213 -15.57 16.21 4.39
N TYR A 214 -14.39 16.39 4.94
CA TYR A 214 -13.58 15.29 5.45
C TYR A 214 -14.03 14.85 6.85
N ARG A 215 -13.89 13.57 7.12
CA ARG A 215 -14.04 12.98 8.45
C ARG A 215 -12.82 13.36 9.30
N PRO A 216 -12.97 13.61 10.63
CA PRO A 216 -11.83 13.72 11.52
C PRO A 216 -10.90 12.50 11.42
N VAL A 217 -9.59 12.72 11.52
CA VAL A 217 -8.60 11.62 11.48
C VAL A 217 -8.83 10.64 12.62
N ARG A 218 -9.19 11.12 13.82
CA ARG A 218 -9.49 10.26 14.96
C ARG A 218 -10.67 9.33 14.71
N ASP A 219 -11.73 9.81 14.06
CA ASP A 219 -12.90 8.98 13.70
C ASP A 219 -12.53 7.92 12.66
N SER A 220 -11.52 8.21 11.82
CA SER A 220 -10.98 7.22 10.86
C SER A 220 -10.25 6.08 11.57
N LEU A 221 -9.44 6.42 12.58
CA LEU A 221 -8.72 5.44 13.40
C LEU A 221 -9.62 4.65 14.32
N GLU A 222 -10.68 5.29 14.85
CA GLU A 222 -11.68 4.66 15.72
C GLU A 222 -12.35 3.45 15.06
N VAL A 223 -12.47 3.45 13.73
CA VAL A 223 -12.97 2.27 12.99
C VAL A 223 -12.07 1.06 13.27
N PHE A 224 -10.76 1.22 13.18
CA PHE A 224 -9.78 0.14 13.39
C PHE A 224 -9.60 -0.18 14.87
N VAL A 225 -9.60 0.82 15.76
CA VAL A 225 -9.56 0.60 17.22
C VAL A 225 -10.72 -0.30 17.64
N ARG A 226 -11.94 -0.02 17.16
CA ARG A 226 -13.12 -0.85 17.47
C ARG A 226 -13.12 -2.20 16.79
N THR A 227 -12.79 -2.26 15.49
CA THR A 227 -12.82 -3.50 14.73
C THR A 227 -11.78 -4.49 15.25
N ASP A 228 -10.61 -3.98 15.62
CA ASP A 228 -9.50 -4.76 16.14
C ASP A 228 -9.60 -4.99 17.65
N GLY A 229 -10.61 -4.43 18.31
CA GLY A 229 -10.88 -4.63 19.75
C GLY A 229 -9.74 -4.11 20.64
N CYS A 230 -9.13 -3.01 20.25
CA CYS A 230 -8.05 -2.40 21.03
C CYS A 230 -8.60 -1.75 22.33
N ASP A 231 -7.71 -1.56 23.32
CA ASP A 231 -7.97 -0.67 24.46
C ASP A 231 -8.34 0.74 23.92
N PRO A 232 -9.50 1.31 24.30
CA PRO A 232 -9.93 2.61 23.76
C PRO A 232 -9.00 3.77 24.14
N ASP A 233 -8.24 3.65 25.22
CA ASP A 233 -7.38 4.71 25.73
C ASP A 233 -5.92 4.54 25.21
N PRO A 234 -5.43 5.43 24.32
CA PRO A 234 -4.08 5.31 23.80
C PRO A 234 -3.03 5.74 24.82
N ARG A 235 -1.86 5.12 24.75
CA ARG A 235 -0.66 5.68 25.38
C ARG A 235 -0.14 6.85 24.55
N VAL A 236 -0.05 8.03 25.18
CA VAL A 236 0.41 9.26 24.53
C VAL A 236 1.85 9.56 24.94
N ARG A 237 2.67 9.92 23.96
CA ARG A 237 4.04 10.39 24.17
C ARG A 237 4.34 11.56 23.24
N THR A 238 4.80 12.68 23.81
CA THR A 238 5.22 13.86 23.04
C THR A 238 6.73 14.05 23.14
N ARG A 239 7.35 14.37 22.00
CA ARG A 239 8.77 14.77 21.90
C ARG A 239 8.89 15.94 20.94
N GLY A 240 9.18 17.13 21.46
CA GLY A 240 9.15 18.36 20.67
C GLY A 240 7.79 18.59 20.05
N VAL A 241 7.74 18.75 18.74
CA VAL A 241 6.50 18.95 17.97
C VAL A 241 5.80 17.64 17.56
N VAL A 242 6.39 16.48 17.87
CA VAL A 242 5.84 15.16 17.49
C VAL A 242 5.13 14.53 18.67
N THR A 243 3.86 14.17 18.49
CA THR A 243 3.08 13.38 19.45
C THR A 243 2.75 12.03 18.82
N THR A 244 2.99 10.95 19.57
CA THR A 244 2.63 9.58 19.21
C THR A 244 1.59 9.07 20.18
N GLU A 245 0.50 8.52 19.63
CA GLU A 245 -0.57 7.84 20.36
C GLU A 245 -0.61 6.39 19.92
N ARG A 246 -0.67 5.45 20.87
CA ARG A 246 -0.66 4.01 20.59
C ARG A 246 -1.78 3.32 21.32
N TRP A 247 -2.73 2.78 20.58
CA TRP A 247 -3.75 1.87 21.09
C TRP A 247 -3.15 0.47 21.22
N ARG A 248 -3.50 -0.22 22.28
CA ARG A 248 -2.89 -1.50 22.66
C ARG A 248 -3.93 -2.59 22.86
N ASP A 249 -3.42 -3.77 23.14
CA ASP A 249 -4.22 -4.95 23.49
C ASP A 249 -5.23 -5.33 22.38
N CYS A 250 -4.88 -4.99 21.13
CA CYS A 250 -5.67 -5.28 19.95
C CYS A 250 -5.67 -6.78 19.62
N THR A 251 -6.78 -7.27 19.04
CA THR A 251 -6.93 -8.65 18.58
C THR A 251 -5.91 -8.99 17.49
N GLY A 252 -5.44 -10.23 17.44
CA GLY A 252 -4.53 -10.71 16.39
C GLY A 252 -3.15 -10.06 16.40
N ARG A 253 -2.80 -9.32 17.48
CA ARG A 253 -1.57 -8.52 17.60
C ARG A 253 -1.50 -7.39 16.58
N SER A 254 -2.63 -6.91 16.07
CA SER A 254 -2.69 -5.67 15.34
C SER A 254 -2.33 -4.48 16.24
N ALA A 255 -2.05 -3.35 15.66
CA ALA A 255 -1.77 -2.12 16.37
C ALA A 255 -2.39 -0.93 15.64
N VAL A 256 -2.88 0.05 16.40
CA VAL A 256 -3.30 1.34 15.85
C VAL A 256 -2.42 2.40 16.46
N GLU A 257 -1.74 3.17 15.61
CA GLU A 257 -0.85 4.26 16.02
C GLU A 257 -1.19 5.53 15.25
N LEU A 258 -1.10 6.67 15.95
CA LEU A 258 -1.20 8.00 15.38
C LEU A 258 0.07 8.78 15.70
N ILE A 259 0.70 9.33 14.68
CA ILE A 259 1.78 10.31 14.85
C ILE A 259 1.28 11.65 14.32
N THR A 260 1.26 12.67 15.16
CA THR A 260 0.94 14.04 14.77
C THR A 260 2.17 14.94 14.88
N ILE A 261 2.25 15.93 13.99
CA ILE A 261 3.31 16.94 13.95
C ILE A 261 2.64 18.30 14.09
N ALA A 262 2.88 19.01 15.19
CA ALA A 262 2.12 20.19 15.58
C ALA A 262 2.18 21.32 14.54
N ASP A 263 3.32 21.51 13.89
CA ASP A 263 3.57 22.53 12.85
C ASP A 263 3.61 21.95 11.43
N GLY A 264 3.30 20.65 11.28
CA GLY A 264 3.29 19.96 9.99
C GLY A 264 2.07 20.34 9.15
N GLY A 265 2.29 20.63 7.86
CA GLY A 265 1.26 20.83 6.84
C GLY A 265 1.01 19.58 6.00
N HIS A 266 0.39 19.78 4.81
CA HIS A 266 0.09 18.71 3.84
C HIS A 266 1.34 18.26 3.09
N SER A 267 2.13 17.38 3.69
CA SER A 267 3.41 16.94 3.15
C SER A 267 3.77 15.54 3.62
N TRP A 268 4.81 14.95 3.02
CA TRP A 268 5.43 13.71 3.49
C TRP A 268 6.57 14.08 4.45
N PRO A 269 6.44 13.91 5.76
CA PRO A 269 7.48 14.33 6.72
C PRO A 269 8.82 13.61 6.44
N GLY A 270 9.91 14.38 6.45
CA GLY A 270 11.26 13.89 6.15
C GLY A 270 11.52 13.59 4.67
N GLY A 271 10.51 13.71 3.81
CA GLY A 271 10.62 13.44 2.38
C GLY A 271 11.00 14.67 1.55
N GLN A 272 10.85 14.53 0.21
CA GLN A 272 11.11 15.62 -0.72
C GLN A 272 9.86 16.48 -0.97
N GLN A 273 10.06 17.79 -1.11
CA GLN A 273 9.00 18.71 -1.53
C GLN A 273 8.81 18.61 -3.05
N MET A 274 7.72 17.99 -3.50
CA MET A 274 7.48 17.71 -4.92
C MET A 274 7.10 18.96 -5.75
N ALA A 275 6.60 20.02 -5.11
CA ALA A 275 6.31 21.30 -5.75
C ALA A 275 6.31 22.43 -4.72
N LYS A 276 6.73 23.64 -5.14
CA LYS A 276 6.79 24.82 -4.25
C LYS A 276 5.42 25.27 -3.71
N VAL A 277 4.33 24.87 -4.39
CA VAL A 277 2.96 25.17 -3.96
C VAL A 277 2.47 24.28 -2.83
N LEU A 278 3.15 23.14 -2.59
CA LEU A 278 2.86 22.22 -1.50
C LEU A 278 3.54 22.69 -0.22
N ASP A 279 2.96 22.34 0.93
CA ASP A 279 3.58 22.63 2.23
C ASP A 279 4.96 21.94 2.32
N PRO A 280 5.97 22.61 2.90
CA PRO A 280 7.29 22.01 3.05
C PRO A 280 7.22 20.80 3.99
N PRO A 281 7.98 19.71 3.70
CA PRO A 281 8.06 18.57 4.60
C PRO A 281 8.65 18.97 5.96
N SER A 282 8.00 18.53 7.05
CA SER A 282 8.58 18.68 8.39
C SER A 282 9.81 17.78 8.51
N SER A 283 10.90 18.32 9.06
CA SER A 283 12.12 17.56 9.39
C SER A 283 12.06 16.89 10.76
N ALA A 284 10.96 17.07 11.52
CA ALA A 284 10.82 16.51 12.86
C ALA A 284 10.61 14.99 12.89
N LEU A 285 10.24 14.40 11.72
CA LEU A 285 9.99 12.97 11.55
C LEU A 285 10.49 12.51 10.18
N ASP A 286 11.15 11.37 10.11
CA ASP A 286 11.29 10.58 8.87
C ASP A 286 10.12 9.61 8.79
N ALA A 287 9.08 9.98 8.01
CA ALA A 287 7.87 9.18 7.88
C ALA A 287 8.15 7.83 7.25
N THR A 288 9.04 7.77 6.25
CA THR A 288 9.37 6.50 5.58
C THR A 288 10.06 5.54 6.55
N ALA A 289 11.02 5.99 7.33
CA ALA A 289 11.65 5.16 8.35
C ALA A 289 10.64 4.68 9.40
N ALA A 290 9.78 5.57 9.92
CA ALA A 290 8.74 5.20 10.88
C ALA A 290 7.76 4.16 10.32
N ILE A 291 7.37 4.30 9.05
CA ILE A 291 6.48 3.36 8.35
C ILE A 291 7.16 1.99 8.17
N VAL A 292 8.42 1.96 7.73
CA VAL A 292 9.17 0.70 7.55
C VAL A 292 9.33 -0.03 8.88
N ASP A 293 9.67 0.68 9.97
CA ASP A 293 9.77 0.11 11.30
C ASP A 293 8.41 -0.45 11.79
N PHE A 294 7.33 0.29 11.55
CA PHE A 294 5.98 -0.16 11.89
C PHE A 294 5.60 -1.42 11.12
N PHE A 295 5.82 -1.45 9.81
CA PHE A 295 5.52 -2.62 8.98
C PHE A 295 6.34 -3.85 9.39
N ALA A 296 7.62 -3.67 9.70
CA ALA A 296 8.48 -4.76 10.18
C ALA A 296 7.99 -5.35 11.52
N ALA A 297 7.41 -4.52 12.39
CA ALA A 297 6.89 -4.93 13.68
C ALA A 297 5.52 -5.62 13.61
N HIS A 298 4.74 -5.37 12.53
CA HIS A 298 3.34 -5.80 12.43
C HIS A 298 3.05 -6.67 11.20
N PRO A 299 3.77 -7.81 10.99
CA PRO A 299 3.37 -8.79 10.00
C PRO A 299 2.08 -9.48 10.45
N ARG A 300 1.22 -9.87 9.50
CA ARG A 300 0.13 -10.79 9.80
C ARG A 300 0.71 -12.17 10.10
N ARG A 301 0.36 -12.72 11.22
CA ARG A 301 0.71 -14.09 11.58
C ARG A 301 -0.42 -15.02 11.15
N ALA A 302 -0.05 -16.16 10.57
CA ALA A 302 -1.00 -17.23 10.21
C ALA A 302 -1.63 -17.83 11.48
#